data_860d1c5b891c0303949dd2876939afe2
#
_entry.id   860d1c5b891c0303949dd2876939afe2
#
_cell.length_a   1.000
_cell.length_b   1.000
_cell.length_c   1.000
_cell.angle_alpha   90.00
_cell.angle_beta   90.00
_cell.angle_gamma   90.00
#
_symmetry.space_group_name_H-M   'P 1'
#
loop_
_entity.id
_entity.type
_entity.pdbx_description
1 polymer ?
#
loop_
_entity_poly.entity_id
_entity_poly.type
_entity_poly.pdbx_seq_one_letter_code
_entity_poly.pdbx_strand_id
1 'polypeptide(L)'
;MKRAYDCAAPQACNAHSLINKRLNDEEMRAIMEKNKQSELTGRYQAAADSLVDKLKKDTNVIAVILCGSLSYDQVWEKSDIDMALVVRDQVLKNDSFCIVEDDITVNINSIVTRSGFKRYLESLSGGSMLHSLYARGKIIYSTDESLYEYFEEFKIMGSDDRALTVLLSASELYYYYEKCQKWLQVKENPLYAQYYLLKAAEVIARIEVCARGEIPDREALVKAYEENPGLMSAYYSDAMSHQYSPPEIRHAAEEMERYMERHLDIIKKPILEYMSDHEMKTVTMISKFFKTESHFIIGILEYLAEKGIIAKVSQTIKITPKSRLAIEEIAFQYIN
;
A
#
# COMPACT_ATOMS: atom_id res chain seq x y z
N MET A 1 75.97 -40.89 6.71
CA MET A 1 75.06 -40.21 7.65
C MET A 1 74.26 -39.19 6.90
N LYS A 2 73.08 -39.51 6.44
CA LYS A 2 72.11 -38.56 5.84
C LYS A 2 70.78 -38.86 6.47
N ARG A 3 70.25 -37.95 7.28
CA ARG A 3 68.89 -38.00 7.80
C ARG A 3 67.96 -37.29 6.82
N ALA A 4 66.99 -38.02 6.32
CA ALA A 4 65.87 -37.51 5.60
C ALA A 4 64.90 -36.82 6.57
N TYR A 5 64.42 -35.64 6.22
CA TYR A 5 63.29 -34.98 6.87
C TYR A 5 62.04 -35.27 6.05
N ASP A 6 61.17 -36.06 6.63
CA ASP A 6 59.77 -36.19 6.19
C ASP A 6 59.05 -34.87 6.50
N CYS A 7 58.55 -34.21 5.47
CA CYS A 7 57.57 -33.15 5.61
C CYS A 7 56.20 -33.74 5.31
N ALA A 8 55.45 -33.98 6.39
CA ALA A 8 54.05 -34.32 6.33
C ALA A 8 53.24 -33.13 5.83
N ALA A 9 52.51 -33.30 4.75
CA ALA A 9 51.38 -32.44 4.41
C ALA A 9 50.15 -32.90 5.17
N PRO A 10 49.46 -31.98 5.86
CA PRO A 10 48.10 -32.28 6.24
C PRO A 10 47.13 -31.17 5.94
N GLN A 11 45.88 -31.54 5.76
CA GLN A 11 44.67 -30.74 6.01
C GLN A 11 44.04 -29.91 4.88
N ALA A 12 44.11 -30.32 3.61
CA ALA A 12 43.21 -29.78 2.58
C ALA A 12 41.88 -30.59 2.44
N CYS A 13 41.80 -31.78 3.04
CA CYS A 13 40.65 -32.69 2.83
C CYS A 13 39.42 -32.39 3.73
N ASN A 14 39.59 -31.70 4.88
CA ASN A 14 38.50 -31.51 5.84
C ASN A 14 37.61 -30.28 5.56
N ALA A 15 38.13 -29.25 4.91
CA ALA A 15 37.37 -28.05 4.62
C ALA A 15 36.28 -28.28 3.56
N HIS A 16 36.60 -29.00 2.47
CA HIS A 16 35.64 -29.34 1.41
C HIS A 16 34.53 -30.29 1.91
N SER A 17 34.83 -31.22 2.78
CA SER A 17 33.83 -32.11 3.36
C SER A 17 32.89 -31.40 4.34
N LEU A 18 33.38 -30.42 5.08
CA LEU A 18 32.56 -29.61 6.00
C LEU A 18 31.69 -28.59 5.25
N ILE A 19 32.19 -28.03 4.15
CA ILE A 19 31.41 -27.12 3.30
C ILE A 19 30.29 -27.89 2.59
N ASN A 20 30.58 -29.04 1.99
CA ASN A 20 29.57 -29.87 1.34
C ASN A 20 28.52 -30.43 2.34
N LYS A 21 28.92 -30.72 3.59
CA LYS A 21 27.96 -31.14 4.62
C LYS A 21 27.08 -30.01 5.11
N ARG A 22 27.59 -28.77 5.20
CA ARG A 22 26.81 -27.58 5.54
C ARG A 22 25.83 -27.20 4.42
N LEU A 23 26.28 -27.24 3.16
CA LEU A 23 25.40 -27.01 2.00
C LEU A 23 24.26 -28.04 1.93
N ASN A 24 24.57 -29.30 2.22
CA ASN A 24 23.55 -30.36 2.26
C ASN A 24 22.57 -30.19 3.45
N ASP A 25 23.05 -29.71 4.61
CA ASP A 25 22.20 -29.42 5.75
C ASP A 25 21.30 -28.18 5.52
N GLU A 26 21.76 -27.16 4.82
CA GLU A 26 20.97 -25.97 4.43
C GLU A 26 19.92 -26.32 3.36
N GLU A 27 20.28 -27.10 2.35
CA GLU A 27 19.34 -27.61 1.34
C GLU A 27 18.25 -28.48 1.99
N MET A 28 18.62 -29.36 2.90
CA MET A 28 17.66 -30.21 3.62
C MET A 28 16.72 -29.36 4.49
N ARG A 29 17.22 -28.33 5.18
CA ARG A 29 16.38 -27.40 5.95
C ARG A 29 15.41 -26.65 5.04
N ALA A 30 15.89 -26.12 3.92
CA ALA A 30 15.05 -25.42 2.95
C ALA A 30 13.93 -26.32 2.38
N ILE A 31 14.24 -27.59 2.11
CA ILE A 31 13.22 -28.57 1.67
C ILE A 31 12.21 -28.86 2.79
N MET A 32 12.68 -29.02 4.04
CA MET A 32 11.79 -29.26 5.19
C MET A 32 10.88 -28.05 5.46
N GLU A 33 11.40 -26.82 5.39
CA GLU A 33 10.61 -25.59 5.53
C GLU A 33 9.58 -25.46 4.40
N LYS A 34 9.97 -25.74 3.16
CA LYS A 34 9.06 -25.73 2.01
C LYS A 34 7.93 -26.77 2.14
N ASN A 35 8.26 -27.96 2.64
CA ASN A 35 7.25 -29.01 2.87
C ASN A 35 6.29 -28.60 4.00
N LYS A 36 6.82 -28.06 5.12
CA LYS A 36 6.00 -27.52 6.22
C LYS A 36 5.08 -26.40 5.74
N GLN A 37 5.58 -25.50 4.90
CA GLN A 37 4.78 -24.41 4.31
C GLN A 37 3.67 -24.96 3.40
N SER A 38 3.98 -25.96 2.55
CA SER A 38 3.00 -26.61 1.69
C SER A 38 1.91 -27.33 2.49
N GLU A 39 2.28 -28.03 3.57
CA GLU A 39 1.32 -28.69 4.45
C GLU A 39 0.40 -27.68 5.16
N LEU A 40 1.00 -26.58 5.64
CA LEU A 40 0.24 -25.47 6.26
C LEU A 40 -0.76 -24.87 5.29
N THR A 41 -0.32 -24.51 4.08
CA THR A 41 -1.19 -23.96 3.03
C THR A 41 -2.31 -24.96 2.69
N GLY A 42 -2.01 -26.25 2.58
CA GLY A 42 -3.00 -27.31 2.34
C GLY A 42 -4.06 -27.40 3.44
N ARG A 43 -3.67 -27.23 4.72
CA ARG A 43 -4.62 -27.21 5.85
C ARG A 43 -5.56 -26.02 5.77
N TYR A 44 -5.04 -24.82 5.45
CA TYR A 44 -5.86 -23.61 5.30
C TYR A 44 -6.81 -23.71 4.11
N GLN A 45 -6.33 -24.27 2.99
CA GLN A 45 -7.17 -24.50 1.82
C GLN A 45 -8.31 -25.49 2.12
N ALA A 46 -8.03 -26.58 2.85
CA ALA A 46 -9.03 -27.55 3.25
C ALA A 46 -10.12 -26.92 4.14
N ALA A 47 -9.74 -26.07 5.09
CA ALA A 47 -10.69 -25.33 5.93
C ALA A 47 -11.55 -24.36 5.09
N ALA A 48 -10.92 -23.63 4.16
CA ALA A 48 -11.64 -22.75 3.23
C ALA A 48 -12.66 -23.54 2.39
N ASP A 49 -12.26 -24.67 1.82
CA ASP A 49 -13.11 -25.54 1.00
C ASP A 49 -14.28 -26.12 1.83
N SER A 50 -14.02 -26.55 3.08
CA SER A 50 -15.04 -27.04 4.02
C SER A 50 -16.11 -25.96 4.28
N LEU A 51 -15.68 -24.74 4.56
CA LEU A 51 -16.61 -23.63 4.76
C LEU A 51 -17.40 -23.31 3.49
N VAL A 52 -16.75 -23.25 2.34
CA VAL A 52 -17.41 -23.02 1.05
C VAL A 52 -18.48 -24.07 0.78
N ASP A 53 -18.21 -25.35 1.08
CA ASP A 53 -19.18 -26.45 0.90
C ASP A 53 -20.39 -26.35 1.88
N LYS A 54 -20.21 -25.70 3.03
CA LYS A 54 -21.33 -25.33 3.92
C LYS A 54 -22.12 -24.17 3.33
N LEU A 55 -21.44 -23.11 2.87
CA LEU A 55 -22.05 -21.91 2.32
C LEU A 55 -22.84 -22.17 1.03
N LYS A 56 -22.38 -23.08 0.17
CA LYS A 56 -23.10 -23.51 -1.03
C LYS A 56 -24.50 -24.11 -0.76
N LYS A 57 -24.73 -24.62 0.44
CA LYS A 57 -26.05 -25.17 0.85
C LYS A 57 -27.06 -24.09 1.20
N ASP A 58 -26.60 -22.86 1.48
CA ASP A 58 -27.47 -21.73 1.68
C ASP A 58 -27.82 -21.07 0.34
N THR A 59 -29.07 -21.19 -0.08
CA THR A 59 -29.56 -20.61 -1.34
C THR A 59 -29.54 -19.08 -1.38
N ASN A 60 -29.29 -18.41 -0.26
CA ASN A 60 -29.09 -16.97 -0.20
C ASN A 60 -27.66 -16.57 -0.54
N VAL A 61 -26.67 -17.47 -0.45
CA VAL A 61 -25.29 -17.19 -0.83
C VAL A 61 -25.16 -17.35 -2.36
N ILE A 62 -24.78 -16.26 -3.04
CA ILE A 62 -24.60 -16.22 -4.50
C ILE A 62 -23.14 -16.46 -4.84
N ALA A 63 -22.20 -15.83 -4.12
CA ALA A 63 -20.78 -15.99 -4.36
C ALA A 63 -19.95 -15.91 -3.07
N VAL A 64 -18.78 -16.56 -3.12
CA VAL A 64 -17.72 -16.49 -2.10
C VAL A 64 -16.45 -16.02 -2.76
N ILE A 65 -15.85 -14.99 -2.21
CA ILE A 65 -14.59 -14.40 -2.67
C ILE A 65 -13.55 -14.70 -1.60
N LEU A 66 -12.49 -15.39 -1.96
CA LEU A 66 -11.32 -15.62 -1.11
C LEU A 66 -10.37 -14.44 -1.28
N CYS A 67 -9.97 -13.86 -0.17
CA CYS A 67 -9.06 -12.72 -0.10
C CYS A 67 -7.86 -13.06 0.79
N GLY A 68 -6.98 -12.08 1.05
CA GLY A 68 -5.87 -12.19 1.99
C GLY A 68 -4.80 -13.18 1.58
N SER A 69 -3.97 -13.58 2.55
CA SER A 69 -2.74 -14.35 2.32
C SER A 69 -2.96 -15.71 1.66
N LEU A 70 -4.08 -16.37 1.94
CA LEU A 70 -4.40 -17.65 1.31
C LEU A 70 -4.71 -17.50 -0.19
N SER A 71 -5.21 -16.35 -0.65
CA SER A 71 -5.52 -16.15 -2.08
C SER A 71 -4.27 -16.15 -2.98
N TYR A 72 -3.08 -15.97 -2.40
CA TYR A 72 -1.78 -16.01 -3.10
C TYR A 72 -0.73 -16.91 -2.41
N ASP A 73 -1.19 -17.91 -1.66
CA ASP A 73 -0.38 -19.00 -1.07
C ASP A 73 0.70 -18.55 -0.05
N GLN A 74 0.48 -17.41 0.64
CA GLN A 74 1.40 -16.85 1.63
C GLN A 74 0.83 -16.92 3.06
N VAL A 75 0.51 -18.11 3.53
CA VAL A 75 0.01 -18.33 4.90
C VAL A 75 1.12 -18.65 5.88
N TRP A 76 0.92 -18.28 7.14
CA TRP A 76 1.75 -18.68 8.27
C TRP A 76 0.87 -19.22 9.41
N GLU A 77 1.45 -19.77 10.46
CA GLU A 77 0.73 -20.48 11.53
C GLU A 77 -0.35 -19.65 12.26
N LYS A 78 -0.25 -18.31 12.21
CA LYS A 78 -1.21 -17.38 12.83
C LYS A 78 -2.01 -16.57 11.78
N SER A 79 -1.97 -16.98 10.52
CA SER A 79 -2.83 -16.38 9.51
C SER A 79 -4.30 -16.68 9.83
N ASP A 80 -5.16 -15.83 9.37
CA ASP A 80 -6.59 -16.05 9.22
C ASP A 80 -6.94 -16.33 7.75
N ILE A 81 -8.16 -16.74 7.50
CA ILE A 81 -8.72 -16.83 6.17
C ILE A 81 -9.65 -15.64 5.98
N ASP A 82 -9.37 -14.81 4.97
CA ASP A 82 -10.20 -13.66 4.63
C ASP A 82 -11.17 -14.02 3.51
N MET A 83 -12.47 -13.81 3.73
CA MET A 83 -13.51 -14.03 2.74
C MET A 83 -14.48 -12.86 2.65
N ALA A 84 -15.13 -12.74 1.50
CA ALA A 84 -16.30 -11.89 1.34
C ALA A 84 -17.44 -12.68 0.71
N LEU A 85 -18.67 -12.33 1.06
CA LEU A 85 -19.87 -13.01 0.58
C LEU A 85 -20.74 -12.06 -0.25
N VAL A 86 -21.21 -12.54 -1.39
CA VAL A 86 -22.31 -11.91 -2.11
C VAL A 86 -23.57 -12.73 -1.86
N VAL A 87 -24.61 -12.07 -1.38
CA VAL A 87 -25.87 -12.72 -1.03
C VAL A 87 -27.06 -12.16 -1.84
N ARG A 88 -28.17 -12.88 -1.86
CA ARG A 88 -29.44 -12.37 -2.43
C ARG A 88 -29.85 -11.07 -1.77
N ASP A 89 -30.59 -10.24 -2.52
CA ASP A 89 -31.06 -8.94 -2.05
C ASP A 89 -32.01 -9.12 -0.86
N GLN A 90 -31.58 -8.58 0.26
CA GLN A 90 -32.29 -8.61 1.54
C GLN A 90 -31.75 -7.55 2.50
N VAL A 91 -32.44 -7.32 3.60
CA VAL A 91 -31.93 -6.48 4.68
C VAL A 91 -30.88 -7.27 5.47
N LEU A 92 -29.66 -6.78 5.50
CA LEU A 92 -28.57 -7.36 6.28
C LEU A 92 -28.59 -6.80 7.70
N LYS A 93 -28.48 -7.67 8.70
CA LYS A 93 -28.32 -7.28 10.11
C LYS A 93 -26.87 -7.02 10.47
N ASN A 94 -25.99 -7.78 9.88
CA ASN A 94 -24.54 -7.65 10.02
C ASN A 94 -23.92 -7.67 8.61
N ASP A 95 -22.83 -6.97 8.46
CA ASP A 95 -22.07 -6.87 7.22
C ASP A 95 -20.72 -7.61 7.28
N SER A 96 -20.41 -8.21 8.44
CA SER A 96 -19.18 -8.96 8.68
C SER A 96 -19.32 -9.95 9.82
N PHE A 97 -18.49 -10.99 9.82
CA PHE A 97 -18.38 -11.98 10.89
C PHE A 97 -16.94 -12.45 11.07
N CYS A 98 -16.58 -12.79 12.30
CA CYS A 98 -15.39 -13.57 12.61
C CYS A 98 -15.85 -14.93 13.13
N ILE A 99 -15.53 -16.00 12.41
CA ILE A 99 -15.95 -17.37 12.70
C ILE A 99 -14.74 -18.30 12.80
N VAL A 100 -14.98 -19.55 13.16
CA VAL A 100 -13.94 -20.58 13.23
C VAL A 100 -14.34 -21.75 12.33
N GLU A 101 -13.40 -22.26 11.53
CA GLU A 101 -13.52 -23.47 10.75
C GLU A 101 -12.25 -24.32 10.91
N ASP A 102 -12.38 -25.56 11.38
CA ASP A 102 -11.27 -26.48 11.63
C ASP A 102 -10.11 -25.86 12.45
N ASP A 103 -10.46 -25.18 13.56
CA ASP A 103 -9.55 -24.45 14.46
C ASP A 103 -8.82 -23.27 13.76
N ILE A 104 -9.25 -22.84 12.58
CA ILE A 104 -8.71 -21.68 11.88
C ILE A 104 -9.72 -20.53 11.94
N THR A 105 -9.24 -19.34 12.29
CA THR A 105 -10.06 -18.12 12.25
C THR A 105 -10.39 -17.75 10.79
N VAL A 106 -11.67 -17.50 10.53
CA VAL A 106 -12.13 -17.02 9.23
C VAL A 106 -12.82 -15.68 9.40
N ASN A 107 -12.30 -14.65 8.75
CA ASN A 107 -12.90 -13.31 8.70
C ASN A 107 -13.78 -13.21 7.46
N ILE A 108 -15.09 -13.13 7.65
CA ILE A 108 -16.01 -12.68 6.62
C ILE A 108 -15.98 -11.15 6.64
N ASN A 109 -15.08 -10.55 5.87
CA ASN A 109 -14.77 -9.11 5.91
C ASN A 109 -15.91 -8.24 5.40
N SER A 110 -16.75 -8.77 4.52
CA SER A 110 -17.99 -8.11 4.09
C SER A 110 -19.03 -9.11 3.61
N ILE A 111 -20.29 -8.75 3.83
CA ILE A 111 -21.45 -9.40 3.24
C ILE A 111 -22.20 -8.34 2.47
N VAL A 112 -22.31 -8.52 1.16
CA VAL A 112 -22.89 -7.52 0.26
C VAL A 112 -24.03 -8.15 -0.52
N THR A 113 -25.13 -7.40 -0.70
CA THR A 113 -26.23 -7.87 -1.55
C THR A 113 -25.83 -7.88 -3.01
N ARG A 114 -26.48 -8.75 -3.80
CA ARG A 114 -26.19 -8.86 -5.24
C ARG A 114 -26.35 -7.52 -5.97
N SER A 115 -27.41 -6.79 -5.72
CA SER A 115 -27.64 -5.46 -6.31
C SER A 115 -26.66 -4.40 -5.81
N GLY A 116 -26.13 -4.55 -4.60
CA GLY A 116 -25.17 -3.65 -3.99
C GLY A 116 -23.71 -3.90 -4.38
N PHE A 117 -23.39 -5.07 -4.94
CA PHE A 117 -22.01 -5.53 -5.11
C PHE A 117 -21.15 -4.57 -5.96
N LYS A 118 -21.63 -4.16 -7.14
CA LYS A 118 -20.91 -3.21 -7.99
C LYS A 118 -20.63 -1.89 -7.27
N ARG A 119 -21.67 -1.32 -6.64
CA ARG A 119 -21.54 -0.07 -5.88
C ARG A 119 -20.60 -0.21 -4.69
N TYR A 120 -20.58 -1.37 -4.05
CA TYR A 120 -19.65 -1.65 -2.96
C TYR A 120 -18.20 -1.62 -3.46
N LEU A 121 -17.89 -2.33 -4.55
CA LEU A 121 -16.54 -2.29 -5.14
C LEU A 121 -16.14 -0.86 -5.55
N GLU A 122 -17.01 -0.12 -6.22
CA GLU A 122 -16.79 1.28 -6.60
C GLU A 122 -16.60 2.22 -5.38
N SER A 123 -17.12 1.85 -4.21
CA SER A 123 -16.95 2.63 -2.97
C SER A 123 -15.58 2.43 -2.32
N LEU A 124 -14.85 1.39 -2.68
CA LEU A 124 -13.53 1.13 -2.14
C LEU A 124 -12.54 2.15 -2.74
N SER A 125 -11.96 2.97 -1.87
CA SER A 125 -11.00 3.98 -2.32
C SER A 125 -9.80 3.33 -2.99
N GLY A 126 -9.43 3.82 -4.16
CA GLY A 126 -8.25 3.35 -4.90
C GLY A 126 -6.99 3.36 -4.03
N GLY A 127 -6.23 2.26 -4.02
CA GLY A 127 -5.03 2.11 -3.20
C GLY A 127 -5.26 1.92 -1.69
N SER A 128 -6.52 1.80 -1.24
CA SER A 128 -6.81 1.45 0.15
C SER A 128 -6.49 -0.01 0.45
N MET A 129 -6.32 -0.35 1.74
CA MET A 129 -6.11 -1.73 2.17
C MET A 129 -7.22 -2.68 1.72
N LEU A 130 -8.48 -2.25 1.78
CA LEU A 130 -9.62 -3.04 1.30
C LEU A 130 -9.58 -3.20 -0.22
N HIS A 131 -9.25 -2.14 -0.97
CA HIS A 131 -9.10 -2.24 -2.41
C HIS A 131 -8.04 -3.28 -2.79
N SER A 132 -6.85 -3.23 -2.17
CA SER A 132 -5.78 -4.20 -2.44
C SER A 132 -6.16 -5.63 -2.02
N LEU A 133 -6.89 -5.77 -0.91
CA LEU A 133 -7.36 -7.07 -0.43
C LEU A 133 -8.28 -7.75 -1.46
N TYR A 134 -9.23 -6.99 -2.02
CA TYR A 134 -10.14 -7.50 -3.04
C TYR A 134 -9.46 -7.68 -4.40
N ALA A 135 -8.60 -6.77 -4.81
CA ALA A 135 -7.93 -6.84 -6.11
C ALA A 135 -7.05 -8.10 -6.26
N ARG A 136 -6.48 -8.59 -5.16
CA ARG A 136 -5.74 -9.86 -5.10
C ARG A 136 -6.64 -11.07 -4.82
N GLY A 137 -7.93 -10.85 -4.57
CA GLY A 137 -8.90 -11.90 -4.28
C GLY A 137 -9.27 -12.76 -5.50
N LYS A 138 -9.95 -13.88 -5.22
CA LYS A 138 -10.45 -14.83 -6.22
C LYS A 138 -11.89 -15.18 -5.88
N ILE A 139 -12.80 -15.15 -6.86
CA ILE A 139 -14.11 -15.75 -6.71
C ILE A 139 -13.93 -17.27 -6.75
N ILE A 140 -14.13 -17.94 -5.61
CA ILE A 140 -13.96 -19.39 -5.47
C ILE A 140 -15.28 -20.16 -5.58
N TYR A 141 -16.40 -19.45 -5.52
CA TYR A 141 -17.73 -19.98 -5.77
C TYR A 141 -18.63 -18.86 -6.29
N SER A 142 -19.42 -19.14 -7.32
CA SER A 142 -20.51 -18.26 -7.77
C SER A 142 -21.59 -19.04 -8.50
N THR A 143 -22.85 -18.64 -8.29
CA THR A 143 -24.02 -19.02 -9.08
C THR A 143 -24.43 -17.95 -10.10
N ASP A 144 -23.71 -16.84 -10.16
CA ASP A 144 -23.93 -15.71 -11.07
C ASP A 144 -22.63 -15.36 -11.80
N GLU A 145 -22.55 -15.74 -13.06
CA GLU A 145 -21.35 -15.56 -13.88
C GLU A 145 -21.00 -14.06 -14.11
N SER A 146 -21.99 -13.17 -14.08
CA SER A 146 -21.74 -11.74 -14.30
C SER A 146 -20.91 -11.09 -13.19
N LEU A 147 -20.79 -11.74 -12.01
CA LEU A 147 -19.94 -11.26 -10.93
C LEU A 147 -18.44 -11.35 -11.28
N TYR A 148 -18.04 -12.30 -12.10
CA TYR A 148 -16.66 -12.43 -12.54
C TYR A 148 -16.22 -11.22 -13.38
N GLU A 149 -17.07 -10.75 -14.29
CA GLU A 149 -16.79 -9.58 -15.12
C GLU A 149 -16.55 -8.33 -14.27
N TYR A 150 -17.48 -8.02 -13.35
CA TYR A 150 -17.33 -6.88 -12.44
C TYR A 150 -16.09 -6.99 -11.55
N PHE A 151 -15.75 -8.20 -11.12
CA PHE A 151 -14.63 -8.42 -10.24
C PHE A 151 -13.29 -8.31 -10.98
N GLU A 152 -13.21 -8.75 -12.23
CA GLU A 152 -12.01 -8.55 -13.06
C GLU A 152 -11.83 -7.08 -13.48
N GLU A 153 -12.91 -6.36 -13.82
CA GLU A 153 -12.85 -4.91 -14.05
C GLU A 153 -12.29 -4.17 -12.83
N PHE A 154 -12.69 -4.56 -11.64
CA PHE A 154 -12.24 -3.93 -10.39
C PHE A 154 -10.73 -4.13 -10.13
N LYS A 155 -10.12 -5.19 -10.63
CA LYS A 155 -8.67 -5.44 -10.48
C LYS A 155 -7.81 -4.49 -11.30
N ILE A 156 -8.41 -3.77 -12.25
CA ILE A 156 -7.71 -2.82 -13.11
C ILE A 156 -7.89 -1.42 -12.52
N MET A 157 -6.79 -0.79 -12.12
CA MET A 157 -6.82 0.59 -11.65
C MET A 157 -7.05 1.54 -12.82
N GLY A 158 -8.17 2.26 -12.81
CA GLY A 158 -8.50 3.29 -13.80
C GLY A 158 -7.50 4.46 -13.77
N SER A 159 -7.40 5.21 -14.87
CA SER A 159 -6.48 6.35 -14.98
C SER A 159 -6.74 7.43 -13.91
N ASP A 160 -8.00 7.65 -13.57
CA ASP A 160 -8.43 8.69 -12.64
C ASP A 160 -8.20 8.25 -11.19
N ASP A 161 -8.49 6.98 -10.85
CA ASP A 161 -8.16 6.39 -9.56
C ASP A 161 -6.65 6.38 -9.31
N ARG A 162 -5.87 6.09 -10.35
CA ARG A 162 -4.41 6.15 -10.32
C ARG A 162 -3.94 7.58 -10.03
N ALA A 163 -4.44 8.57 -10.77
CA ALA A 163 -4.06 9.96 -10.57
C ALA A 163 -4.45 10.46 -9.17
N LEU A 164 -5.62 10.08 -8.66
CA LEU A 164 -6.06 10.40 -7.31
C LEU A 164 -5.15 9.74 -6.26
N THR A 165 -4.83 8.46 -6.41
CA THR A 165 -3.95 7.74 -5.47
C THR A 165 -2.55 8.35 -5.45
N VAL A 166 -2.01 8.74 -6.62
CA VAL A 166 -0.71 9.43 -6.73
C VAL A 166 -0.79 10.83 -6.09
N LEU A 167 -1.84 11.61 -6.32
CA LEU A 167 -2.03 12.91 -5.66
C LEU A 167 -2.03 12.78 -4.14
N LEU A 168 -2.82 11.86 -3.59
CA LEU A 168 -2.92 11.66 -2.13
C LEU A 168 -1.59 11.20 -1.54
N SER A 169 -0.91 10.28 -2.23
CA SER A 169 0.43 9.84 -1.83
C SER A 169 1.46 10.98 -1.92
N ALA A 170 1.45 11.77 -2.99
CA ALA A 170 2.35 12.92 -3.13
C ALA A 170 2.07 14.00 -2.07
N SER A 171 0.82 14.18 -1.65
CA SER A 171 0.47 15.08 -0.54
C SER A 171 1.10 14.63 0.79
N GLU A 172 1.07 13.33 1.06
CA GLU A 172 1.73 12.73 2.22
C GLU A 172 3.26 12.81 2.11
N LEU A 173 3.81 12.58 0.92
CA LEU A 173 5.25 12.67 0.64
C LEU A 173 5.76 14.10 0.88
N TYR A 174 5.05 15.12 0.38
CA TYR A 174 5.41 16.50 0.58
C TYR A 174 5.39 16.89 2.07
N TYR A 175 4.39 16.42 2.82
CA TYR A 175 4.37 16.59 4.27
C TYR A 175 5.60 15.98 4.95
N TYR A 176 6.05 14.77 4.55
CA TYR A 176 7.25 14.16 5.11
C TYR A 176 8.52 14.91 4.69
N TYR A 177 8.57 15.41 3.47
CA TYR A 177 9.64 16.30 3.00
C TYR A 177 9.77 17.55 3.90
N GLU A 178 8.70 18.28 4.13
CA GLU A 178 8.69 19.45 4.99
C GLU A 178 9.11 19.12 6.43
N LYS A 179 8.64 18.01 6.97
CA LYS A 179 9.04 17.55 8.31
C LYS A 179 10.50 17.19 8.38
N CYS A 180 11.03 16.48 7.38
CA CYS A 180 12.45 16.16 7.26
C CYS A 180 13.29 17.44 7.29
N GLN A 181 12.97 18.42 6.43
CA GLN A 181 13.65 19.73 6.39
C GLN A 181 13.57 20.47 7.72
N LYS A 182 12.40 20.56 8.32
CA LYS A 182 12.20 21.23 9.62
C LYS A 182 13.05 20.60 10.74
N TRP A 183 13.06 19.25 10.82
CA TRP A 183 13.82 18.56 11.86
C TRP A 183 15.33 18.65 11.63
N LEU A 184 15.76 18.72 10.38
CA LEU A 184 17.16 18.88 10.05
C LEU A 184 17.66 20.31 10.31
N GLN A 185 16.91 21.32 9.83
CA GLN A 185 17.39 22.72 9.79
C GLN A 185 17.04 23.52 11.04
N VAL A 186 15.84 23.30 11.62
CA VAL A 186 15.34 24.12 12.73
C VAL A 186 15.49 23.42 14.07
N LYS A 187 15.33 22.09 14.09
CA LYS A 187 15.41 21.30 15.32
C LYS A 187 16.78 20.66 15.53
N GLU A 188 17.66 20.75 14.51
CA GLU A 188 19.02 20.19 14.54
C GLU A 188 19.08 18.74 15.00
N ASN A 189 18.07 17.96 14.62
CA ASN A 189 17.95 16.54 14.97
C ASN A 189 17.93 15.68 13.71
N PRO A 190 19.12 15.29 13.20
CA PRO A 190 19.23 14.50 11.97
C PRO A 190 18.61 13.11 12.10
N LEU A 191 18.67 12.48 13.28
CA LEU A 191 18.07 11.16 13.49
C LEU A 191 16.56 11.18 13.28
N TYR A 192 15.89 12.22 13.78
CA TYR A 192 14.44 12.36 13.59
C TYR A 192 14.10 12.83 12.17
N ALA A 193 14.97 13.58 11.51
CA ALA A 193 14.84 13.90 10.09
C ALA A 193 14.91 12.62 9.22
N GLN A 194 15.87 11.72 9.51
CA GLN A 194 15.99 10.42 8.84
C GLN A 194 14.75 9.53 9.05
N TYR A 195 14.09 9.59 10.21
CA TYR A 195 12.83 8.90 10.43
C TYR A 195 11.75 9.32 9.41
N TYR A 196 11.72 10.60 8.99
CA TYR A 196 10.80 11.04 7.94
C TYR A 196 11.20 10.56 6.54
N LEU A 197 12.49 10.31 6.28
CA LEU A 197 12.92 9.62 5.05
C LEU A 197 12.39 8.18 5.02
N LEU A 198 12.48 7.44 6.13
CA LEU A 198 11.91 6.10 6.25
C LEU A 198 10.39 6.09 6.04
N LYS A 199 9.68 7.07 6.58
CA LYS A 199 8.24 7.22 6.33
C LYS A 199 7.93 7.50 4.86
N ALA A 200 8.77 8.26 4.18
CA ALA A 200 8.62 8.53 2.76
C ALA A 200 8.76 7.27 1.89
N ALA A 201 9.51 6.27 2.33
CA ALA A 201 9.71 5.03 1.58
C ALA A 201 8.40 4.34 1.17
N GLU A 202 7.47 4.17 2.12
CA GLU A 202 6.17 3.54 1.83
C GLU A 202 5.34 4.36 0.84
N VAL A 203 5.44 5.68 0.94
CA VAL A 203 4.67 6.60 0.09
C VAL A 203 5.22 6.62 -1.33
N ILE A 204 6.56 6.69 -1.49
CA ILE A 204 7.25 6.59 -2.78
C ILE A 204 6.91 5.24 -3.42
N ALA A 205 6.94 4.15 -2.66
CA ALA A 205 6.60 2.83 -3.16
C ALA A 205 5.16 2.75 -3.69
N ARG A 206 4.19 3.36 -3.00
CA ARG A 206 2.81 3.47 -3.50
C ARG A 206 2.74 4.22 -4.84
N ILE A 207 3.47 5.32 -4.97
CA ILE A 207 3.52 6.09 -6.22
C ILE A 207 4.15 5.25 -7.33
N GLU A 208 5.27 4.56 -7.08
CA GLU A 208 5.94 3.69 -8.05
C GLU A 208 5.03 2.57 -8.56
N VAL A 209 4.33 1.88 -7.66
CA VAL A 209 3.38 0.82 -8.02
C VAL A 209 2.22 1.40 -8.85
N CYS A 210 1.62 2.52 -8.41
CA CYS A 210 0.55 3.19 -9.14
C CYS A 210 0.99 3.71 -10.51
N ALA A 211 2.20 4.25 -10.62
CA ALA A 211 2.71 4.78 -11.89
C ALA A 211 2.80 3.69 -12.98
N ARG A 212 2.97 2.44 -12.59
CA ARG A 212 2.94 1.28 -13.48
C ARG A 212 1.52 0.76 -13.79
N GLY A 213 0.49 1.38 -13.22
CA GLY A 213 -0.91 0.95 -13.40
C GLY A 213 -1.34 -0.20 -12.49
N GLU A 214 -0.53 -0.51 -11.48
CA GLU A 214 -0.81 -1.56 -10.50
C GLU A 214 -1.44 -1.00 -9.23
N ILE A 215 -2.19 -1.84 -8.52
CA ILE A 215 -2.81 -1.48 -7.25
C ILE A 215 -1.78 -1.67 -6.12
N PRO A 216 -1.41 -0.61 -5.37
CA PRO A 216 -0.48 -0.75 -4.26
C PRO A 216 -1.13 -1.55 -3.13
N ASP A 217 -0.38 -2.51 -2.61
CA ASP A 217 -0.76 -3.35 -1.49
C ASP A 217 0.20 -3.20 -0.29
N ARG A 218 0.08 -4.09 0.70
CA ARG A 218 0.97 -4.09 1.88
C ARG A 218 2.43 -4.37 1.54
N GLU A 219 2.69 -5.01 0.40
CA GLU A 219 4.03 -5.37 -0.07
C GLU A 219 4.59 -4.35 -1.07
N ALA A 220 3.88 -3.24 -1.30
CA ALA A 220 4.29 -2.20 -2.25
C ALA A 220 5.73 -1.74 -2.02
N LEU A 221 6.16 -1.61 -0.74
CA LEU A 221 7.53 -1.23 -0.40
C LEU A 221 8.57 -2.25 -0.86
N VAL A 222 8.32 -3.53 -0.61
CA VAL A 222 9.22 -4.62 -1.04
C VAL A 222 9.30 -4.68 -2.55
N LYS A 223 8.15 -4.64 -3.22
CA LYS A 223 8.04 -4.66 -4.68
C LYS A 223 8.74 -3.47 -5.33
N ALA A 224 8.51 -2.26 -4.82
CA ALA A 224 9.19 -1.07 -5.35
C ALA A 224 10.72 -1.12 -5.12
N TYR A 225 11.17 -1.68 -4.01
CA TYR A 225 12.59 -1.86 -3.74
C TYR A 225 13.23 -2.90 -4.67
N GLU A 226 12.58 -4.03 -4.91
CA GLU A 226 13.07 -5.06 -5.85
C GLU A 226 13.17 -4.54 -7.28
N GLU A 227 12.20 -3.73 -7.72
CA GLU A 227 12.14 -3.22 -9.09
C GLU A 227 12.96 -1.95 -9.32
N ASN A 228 13.12 -1.09 -8.31
CA ASN A 228 13.87 0.16 -8.39
C ASN A 228 14.74 0.39 -7.13
N PRO A 229 15.74 -0.49 -6.88
CA PRO A 229 16.59 -0.38 -5.70
C PRO A 229 17.38 0.94 -5.70
N GLY A 230 17.73 1.49 -6.86
CA GLY A 230 18.46 2.75 -6.97
C GLY A 230 17.70 3.95 -6.42
N LEU A 231 16.37 3.97 -6.56
CA LEU A 231 15.51 4.98 -5.95
C LEU A 231 15.27 4.67 -4.47
N MET A 232 14.91 3.42 -4.18
CA MET A 232 14.37 3.05 -2.86
C MET A 232 15.44 2.94 -1.78
N SER A 233 16.70 2.63 -2.13
CA SER A 233 17.77 2.42 -1.14
C SER A 233 17.93 3.60 -0.17
N ALA A 234 17.95 4.82 -0.69
CA ALA A 234 18.14 6.03 0.13
C ALA A 234 17.03 6.24 1.18
N TYR A 235 15.86 5.68 0.97
CA TYR A 235 14.72 5.84 1.87
C TYR A 235 14.43 4.59 2.70
N TYR A 236 14.90 3.41 2.26
CA TYR A 236 14.60 2.13 2.89
C TYR A 236 15.87 1.42 3.38
N SER A 237 16.59 0.69 2.53
CA SER A 237 17.67 -0.19 2.97
C SER A 237 18.84 0.57 3.62
N ASP A 238 19.30 1.64 3.01
CA ASP A 238 20.43 2.42 3.51
C ASP A 238 20.03 3.23 4.74
N ALA A 239 18.83 3.85 4.71
CA ALA A 239 18.29 4.58 5.84
C ALA A 239 18.00 3.68 7.06
N MET A 240 17.81 2.38 6.89
CA MET A 240 17.69 1.41 7.98
C MET A 240 19.04 0.85 8.44
N SER A 241 20.05 0.83 7.58
CA SER A 241 21.33 0.17 7.85
C SER A 241 22.32 1.05 8.62
N HIS A 242 22.25 2.38 8.47
CA HIS A 242 23.15 3.31 9.15
C HIS A 242 22.50 4.67 9.41
N GLN A 243 23.06 5.41 10.36
CA GLN A 243 22.64 6.78 10.63
C GLN A 243 23.23 7.75 9.61
N TYR A 244 22.37 8.47 8.91
CA TYR A 244 22.76 9.48 7.94
C TYR A 244 23.36 10.72 8.60
N SER A 245 24.40 11.25 7.94
CA SER A 245 24.90 12.61 8.21
C SER A 245 23.92 13.68 7.69
N PRO A 246 23.98 14.92 8.22
CA PRO A 246 23.15 16.01 7.71
C PRO A 246 23.25 16.27 6.19
N PRO A 247 24.41 16.15 5.51
CA PRO A 247 24.48 16.22 4.06
C PRO A 247 23.73 15.10 3.32
N GLU A 248 23.80 13.85 3.81
CA GLU A 248 23.08 12.70 3.22
C GLU A 248 21.57 12.89 3.33
N ILE A 249 21.08 13.37 4.48
CA ILE A 249 19.67 13.68 4.67
C ILE A 249 19.20 14.78 3.72
N ARG A 250 20.00 15.85 3.53
CA ARG A 250 19.67 16.91 2.58
C ARG A 250 19.58 16.38 1.16
N HIS A 251 20.55 15.58 0.76
CA HIS A 251 20.56 14.97 -0.57
C HIS A 251 19.33 14.11 -0.81
N ALA A 252 18.96 13.24 0.15
CA ALA A 252 17.77 12.41 0.05
C ALA A 252 16.48 13.26 0.00
N ALA A 253 16.40 14.34 0.77
CA ALA A 253 15.26 15.25 0.73
C ALA A 253 15.14 16.00 -0.61
N GLU A 254 16.28 16.45 -1.20
CA GLU A 254 16.30 17.06 -2.54
C GLU A 254 15.87 16.06 -3.63
N GLU A 255 16.22 14.78 -3.48
CA GLU A 255 15.74 13.74 -4.37
C GLU A 255 14.23 13.50 -4.25
N MET A 256 13.62 13.64 -3.06
CA MET A 256 12.16 13.62 -2.93
C MET A 256 11.49 14.73 -3.73
N GLU A 257 12.03 15.95 -3.68
CA GLU A 257 11.49 17.07 -4.45
C GLU A 257 11.59 16.81 -5.95
N ARG A 258 12.76 16.38 -6.42
CA ARG A 258 12.97 15.98 -7.84
C ARG A 258 12.07 14.81 -8.25
N TYR A 259 11.80 13.90 -7.34
CA TYR A 259 10.87 12.79 -7.57
C TYR A 259 9.45 13.31 -7.80
N MET A 260 8.96 14.22 -6.96
CA MET A 260 7.65 14.86 -7.16
C MET A 260 7.57 15.65 -8.45
N GLU A 261 8.65 16.35 -8.86
CA GLU A 261 8.71 17.06 -10.14
C GLU A 261 8.57 16.12 -11.34
N ARG A 262 9.20 14.95 -11.29
CA ARG A 262 9.04 13.94 -12.35
C ARG A 262 7.61 13.41 -12.49
N HIS A 263 6.83 13.44 -11.40
CA HIS A 263 5.44 12.96 -11.36
C HIS A 263 4.42 14.10 -11.39
N LEU A 264 4.85 15.34 -11.64
CA LEU A 264 4.02 16.54 -11.52
C LEU A 264 2.75 16.48 -12.39
N ASP A 265 2.84 15.93 -13.60
CA ASP A 265 1.70 15.86 -14.51
C ASP A 265 0.57 14.98 -13.98
N ILE A 266 0.89 13.85 -13.37
CA ILE A 266 -0.12 12.97 -12.76
C ILE A 266 -0.61 13.53 -11.41
N ILE A 267 0.25 14.20 -10.64
CA ILE A 267 -0.09 14.81 -9.36
C ILE A 267 -1.09 15.96 -9.54
N LYS A 268 -0.85 16.86 -10.50
CA LYS A 268 -1.70 18.04 -10.71
C LYS A 268 -3.06 17.72 -11.32
N LYS A 269 -3.18 16.61 -12.09
CA LYS A 269 -4.36 16.27 -12.88
C LYS A 269 -5.66 16.34 -12.08
N PRO A 270 -5.84 15.63 -10.94
CA PRO A 270 -7.10 15.66 -10.20
C PRO A 270 -7.44 17.06 -9.65
N ILE A 271 -6.43 17.83 -9.25
CA ILE A 271 -6.61 19.20 -8.74
C ILE A 271 -7.14 20.10 -9.84
N LEU A 272 -6.54 20.07 -11.04
CA LEU A 272 -6.97 20.90 -12.17
C LEU A 272 -8.36 20.50 -12.68
N GLU A 273 -8.68 19.20 -12.67
CA GLU A 273 -10.02 18.71 -13.00
C GLU A 273 -11.07 19.23 -12.02
N TYR A 274 -10.78 19.17 -10.70
CA TYR A 274 -11.67 19.72 -9.67
C TYR A 274 -11.84 21.23 -9.75
N MET A 275 -10.81 21.95 -10.20
CA MET A 275 -10.80 23.41 -10.35
C MET A 275 -11.14 23.89 -11.77
N SER A 276 -11.61 23.01 -12.65
CA SER A 276 -11.91 23.33 -14.06
C SER A 276 -13.02 24.36 -14.26
N ASP A 277 -13.82 24.64 -13.22
CA ASP A 277 -14.83 25.70 -13.19
C ASP A 277 -14.21 27.09 -12.94
N HIS A 278 -12.90 27.19 -12.70
CA HIS A 278 -12.15 28.41 -12.38
C HIS A 278 -12.64 29.16 -11.12
N GLU A 279 -13.46 28.53 -10.29
CA GLU A 279 -13.89 29.09 -9.01
C GLU A 279 -12.82 28.90 -7.92
N MET A 280 -12.83 29.82 -6.95
CA MET A 280 -11.98 29.65 -5.77
C MET A 280 -12.44 28.46 -4.94
N LYS A 281 -11.51 27.59 -4.55
CA LYS A 281 -11.76 26.43 -3.70
C LYS A 281 -10.94 26.59 -2.41
N THR A 282 -11.59 26.59 -1.25
CA THR A 282 -10.88 26.63 0.03
C THR A 282 -10.22 25.28 0.33
N VAL A 283 -9.19 25.27 1.20
CA VAL A 283 -8.55 24.03 1.63
C VAL A 283 -9.58 23.05 2.22
N THR A 284 -10.57 23.56 2.96
CA THR A 284 -11.67 22.74 3.50
C THR A 284 -12.52 22.10 2.40
N MET A 285 -12.81 22.82 1.32
CA MET A 285 -13.57 22.26 0.18
C MET A 285 -12.77 21.18 -0.52
N ILE A 286 -11.49 21.44 -0.79
CA ILE A 286 -10.57 20.50 -1.47
C ILE A 286 -10.38 19.23 -0.64
N SER A 287 -10.10 19.37 0.67
CA SER A 287 -9.89 18.22 1.56
C SER A 287 -11.14 17.34 1.68
N LYS A 288 -12.33 17.94 1.73
CA LYS A 288 -13.60 17.19 1.74
C LYS A 288 -13.84 16.46 0.41
N PHE A 289 -13.57 17.12 -0.72
CA PHE A 289 -13.75 16.51 -2.03
C PHE A 289 -12.86 15.28 -2.22
N PHE A 290 -11.57 15.40 -1.91
CA PHE A 290 -10.62 14.31 -2.03
C PHE A 290 -10.60 13.35 -0.82
N LYS A 291 -11.46 13.57 0.18
CA LYS A 291 -11.55 12.76 1.41
C LYS A 291 -10.20 12.58 2.10
N THR A 292 -9.44 13.66 2.21
CA THR A 292 -8.12 13.71 2.86
C THR A 292 -8.08 14.75 3.96
N GLU A 293 -7.09 14.68 4.81
CA GLU A 293 -6.92 15.67 5.87
C GLU A 293 -6.25 16.96 5.35
N SER A 294 -6.73 18.12 5.81
CA SER A 294 -6.25 19.41 5.35
C SER A 294 -4.74 19.61 5.53
N HIS A 295 -4.15 19.00 6.56
CA HIS A 295 -2.70 19.14 6.82
C HIS A 295 -1.81 18.35 5.84
N PHE A 296 -2.33 17.39 5.11
CA PHE A 296 -1.61 16.75 4.01
C PHE A 296 -1.80 17.55 2.71
N ILE A 297 -3.06 17.83 2.35
CA ILE A 297 -3.35 18.42 1.04
C ILE A 297 -2.83 19.87 0.89
N ILE A 298 -2.77 20.64 1.97
CA ILE A 298 -2.33 22.03 1.91
C ILE A 298 -0.90 22.16 1.37
N GLY A 299 0.02 21.29 1.79
CA GLY A 299 1.41 21.34 1.36
C GLY A 299 1.56 21.16 -0.13
N ILE A 300 0.89 20.16 -0.72
CA ILE A 300 0.96 19.94 -2.18
C ILE A 300 0.27 21.08 -2.96
N LEU A 301 -0.79 21.69 -2.41
CA LEU A 301 -1.43 22.85 -3.03
C LEU A 301 -0.50 24.07 -3.04
N GLU A 302 0.22 24.32 -1.95
CA GLU A 302 1.24 25.38 -1.87
C GLU A 302 2.38 25.09 -2.86
N TYR A 303 2.86 23.86 -2.94
CA TYR A 303 3.85 23.44 -3.93
C TYR A 303 3.38 23.70 -5.39
N LEU A 304 2.13 23.36 -5.73
CA LEU A 304 1.57 23.65 -7.04
C LEU A 304 1.44 25.15 -7.31
N ALA A 305 1.15 25.94 -6.27
CA ALA A 305 1.09 27.40 -6.38
C ALA A 305 2.48 28.02 -6.57
N GLU A 306 3.50 27.55 -5.89
CA GLU A 306 4.91 27.95 -6.07
C GLU A 306 5.43 27.63 -7.48
N LYS A 307 4.97 26.54 -8.08
CA LYS A 307 5.24 26.19 -9.48
C LYS A 307 4.39 27.00 -10.50
N GLY A 308 3.50 27.89 -10.02
CA GLY A 308 2.66 28.73 -10.88
C GLY A 308 1.54 27.99 -11.60
N ILE A 309 1.18 26.79 -11.14
CA ILE A 309 0.12 25.95 -11.74
C ILE A 309 -1.26 26.40 -11.29
N ILE A 310 -1.37 26.81 -10.01
CA ILE A 310 -2.59 27.40 -9.42
C ILE A 310 -2.20 28.65 -8.67
N ALA A 311 -3.15 29.54 -8.40
CA ALA A 311 -2.92 30.75 -7.59
C ALA A 311 -3.39 30.52 -6.16
N LYS A 312 -2.53 30.87 -5.17
CA LYS A 312 -2.92 30.93 -3.76
C LYS A 312 -3.66 32.24 -3.51
N VAL A 313 -4.86 32.13 -3.00
CA VAL A 313 -5.78 33.25 -2.70
C VAL A 313 -6.39 33.04 -1.31
N SER A 314 -7.32 33.91 -0.91
CA SER A 314 -8.12 33.71 0.30
C SER A 314 -9.60 33.87 0.00
N GLN A 315 -10.43 33.19 0.79
CA GLN A 315 -11.88 33.32 0.74
C GLN A 315 -12.40 33.72 2.12
N THR A 316 -13.22 34.74 2.17
CA THR A 316 -13.90 35.17 3.39
C THR A 316 -14.93 34.15 3.83
N ILE A 317 -14.78 33.60 5.02
CA ILE A 317 -15.71 32.64 5.61
C ILE A 317 -16.20 33.11 6.99
N LYS A 318 -17.31 32.50 7.44
CA LYS A 318 -17.79 32.63 8.82
C LYS A 318 -17.53 31.32 9.57
N ILE A 319 -17.01 31.40 10.81
CA ILE A 319 -16.77 30.19 11.63
C ILE A 319 -18.08 29.41 11.87
N THR A 320 -19.16 30.13 12.09
CA THR A 320 -20.51 29.55 12.15
C THR A 320 -21.49 30.42 11.35
N PRO A 321 -22.65 29.88 10.92
CA PRO A 321 -23.68 30.69 10.24
C PRO A 321 -24.11 31.94 11.02
N LYS A 322 -23.99 31.90 12.36
CA LYS A 322 -24.36 33.00 13.25
C LYS A 322 -23.20 33.92 13.61
N SER A 323 -21.97 33.63 13.17
CA SER A 323 -20.81 34.46 13.45
C SER A 323 -20.97 35.84 12.85
N ARG A 324 -20.67 36.89 13.65
CA ARG A 324 -20.63 38.29 13.19
C ARG A 324 -19.32 38.64 12.53
N LEU A 325 -18.22 37.97 12.93
CA LEU A 325 -16.89 38.16 12.36
C LEU A 325 -16.69 37.19 11.19
N ALA A 326 -16.11 37.71 10.15
CA ALA A 326 -15.57 36.95 9.04
C ALA A 326 -14.06 36.79 9.23
N ILE A 327 -13.53 35.66 8.76
CA ILE A 327 -12.11 35.36 8.71
C ILE A 327 -11.74 34.93 7.29
N GLU A 328 -10.45 34.98 6.98
CA GLU A 328 -9.94 34.53 5.67
C GLU A 328 -9.46 33.09 5.78
N GLU A 329 -10.05 32.21 4.96
CA GLU A 329 -9.56 30.86 4.77
C GLU A 329 -8.65 30.80 3.54
N ILE A 330 -7.55 30.06 3.63
CA ILE A 330 -6.68 29.81 2.48
C ILE A 330 -7.48 29.09 1.40
N ALA A 331 -7.40 29.62 0.20
CA ALA A 331 -8.05 29.06 -0.98
C ALA A 331 -7.07 29.04 -2.16
N PHE A 332 -7.44 28.29 -3.17
CA PHE A 332 -6.68 28.18 -4.42
C PHE A 332 -7.61 28.36 -5.60
N GLN A 333 -7.06 28.84 -6.70
CA GLN A 333 -7.79 29.04 -7.96
C GLN A 333 -6.93 28.63 -9.14
N TYR A 334 -7.53 27.94 -10.10
CA TYR A 334 -6.88 27.69 -11.37
C TYR A 334 -7.09 28.90 -12.28
N ILE A 335 -6.00 29.52 -12.67
CA ILE A 335 -5.99 30.68 -13.57
C ILE A 335 -5.24 30.22 -14.82
N ASN A 336 -5.93 30.20 -15.95
CA ASN A 336 -5.33 29.91 -17.26
C ASN A 336 -4.42 31.07 -17.69
#